data_6276c0b025dbebfd0611f626d4fa7ca3
#
_entry.id   6276c0b025dbebfd0611f626d4fa7ca3
#
_cell.length_a   1.000
_cell.length_b   1.000
_cell.length_c   1.000
_cell.angle_alpha   90.00
_cell.angle_beta   90.00
_cell.angle_gamma   90.00
#
_symmetry.space_group_name_H-M   'P 1'
#
loop_
_entity.id
_entity.type
_entity.pdbx_description
1 polymer ?
#
loop_
_entity_poly.entity_id
_entity_poly.type
_entity_poly.pdbx_seq_one_letter_code
_entity_poly.pdbx_strand_id
1 'polypeptide(L)'
;MNCSANEILILGGGLTGLSAGCVLTRAGLNVKVFESDAEVGGLSKTIEKDGFRFDLGGHRFFTRDRQVDEFVRDLMGGELISVSRTSKIYLRRRYFDYPLKPMNAIFGLGIPTTVRIMADYGAEKARGLIKASEKVSLEDWVVSNFGRTMFNIYFKEYSEKVWGIDCSRISAEWVAQRIKGLSLAKAVKNAFFKFSGKDLPTLADRFIYPKLGIGRISERLKEEIEKTGDVRTGTRVEGLYHSGFRIESAKVINHKGSAVLRGNEYVSSMPITNLVRMLNPAPPGHILDAASKLKFRDLVVVALMVDRERVTDQTWIYIPEQNIPFGRIHEPKNWSDQMAPEGKTILVTEFFSFRGDAIWNADDETLTKTAVENLERLGFIKNSEVIGSAVVRAAKAYPLFEVGYKELCDKLYNYLGRFENLHIAGRAGMFRYYNMDHAIESGISTAAKIIEKSAGCAAPEGEEGRLVFAVNGR
;
A
#
# COMPACT_ATOMS: atom_id res chain seq x y z
N MET A 1 23.56 18.95 34.37
CA MET A 1 22.85 17.74 33.94
C MET A 1 23.14 17.60 32.41
N ASN A 2 23.90 16.58 32.04
CA ASN A 2 24.13 16.29 30.61
C ASN A 2 22.79 15.97 29.99
N CYS A 3 22.27 16.82 29.15
CA CYS A 3 21.20 16.46 28.20
C CYS A 3 21.77 15.34 27.33
N SER A 4 21.51 14.07 27.69
CA SER A 4 21.72 12.97 26.78
C SER A 4 20.93 13.31 25.52
N ALA A 5 21.62 13.35 24.37
CA ALA A 5 21.01 13.65 23.09
C ALA A 5 19.71 12.84 22.96
N ASN A 6 18.59 13.52 22.70
CA ASN A 6 17.27 12.87 22.53
C ASN A 6 17.35 11.85 21.41
N GLU A 7 17.56 10.60 21.76
CA GLU A 7 17.67 9.51 20.79
C GLU A 7 16.29 8.98 20.43
N ILE A 8 15.99 8.98 19.13
CA ILE A 8 14.72 8.50 18.58
C ILE A 8 14.96 7.19 17.84
N LEU A 9 14.26 6.14 18.26
CA LEU A 9 14.34 4.84 17.62
C LEU A 9 13.12 4.62 16.70
N ILE A 10 13.38 4.41 15.42
CA ILE A 10 12.35 4.16 14.40
C ILE A 10 12.35 2.68 14.05
N LEU A 11 11.20 2.04 14.23
CA LEU A 11 11.00 0.61 14.12
C LEU A 11 10.26 0.33 12.80
N GLY A 12 11.03 0.02 11.75
CA GLY A 12 10.61 -0.24 10.38
C GLY A 12 11.10 0.82 9.39
N GLY A 13 11.86 0.36 8.38
CA GLY A 13 12.47 1.15 7.31
C GLY A 13 11.63 1.25 6.04
N GLY A 14 10.28 1.19 6.15
CA GLY A 14 9.37 1.54 5.07
C GLY A 14 9.22 3.05 4.90
N LEU A 15 8.47 3.49 3.87
CA LEU A 15 8.29 4.93 3.56
C LEU A 15 7.91 5.78 4.78
N THR A 16 7.05 5.27 5.66
CA THR A 16 6.61 6.00 6.86
C THR A 16 7.77 6.23 7.84
N GLY A 17 8.50 5.17 8.18
CA GLY A 17 9.63 5.29 9.12
C GLY A 17 10.75 6.15 8.55
N LEU A 18 11.06 5.97 7.26
CA LEU A 18 12.08 6.76 6.58
C LEU A 18 11.69 8.23 6.45
N SER A 19 10.42 8.54 6.13
CA SER A 19 9.95 9.94 6.08
C SER A 19 10.00 10.61 7.44
N ALA A 20 9.59 9.89 8.50
CA ALA A 20 9.72 10.39 9.86
C ALA A 20 11.21 10.63 10.21
N GLY A 21 12.07 9.67 9.92
CA GLY A 21 13.52 9.78 10.15
C GLY A 21 14.15 10.98 9.43
N CYS A 22 13.81 11.16 8.15
CA CYS A 22 14.31 12.28 7.35
C CYS A 22 13.88 13.64 7.94
N VAL A 23 12.64 13.80 8.35
CA VAL A 23 12.16 15.06 8.96
C VAL A 23 12.83 15.30 10.32
N LEU A 24 12.95 14.27 11.14
CA LEU A 24 13.57 14.37 12.47
C LEU A 24 15.07 14.69 12.39
N THR A 25 15.81 14.06 11.47
CA THR A 25 17.25 14.36 11.26
C THR A 25 17.47 15.76 10.70
N ARG A 26 16.60 16.23 9.78
CA ARG A 26 16.62 17.62 9.30
C ARG A 26 16.35 18.65 10.40
N ALA A 27 15.59 18.25 11.45
CA ALA A 27 15.37 19.07 12.64
C ALA A 27 16.52 18.95 13.67
N GLY A 28 17.61 18.25 13.36
CA GLY A 28 18.79 18.13 14.21
C GLY A 28 18.66 17.10 15.33
N LEU A 29 17.66 16.21 15.28
CA LEU A 29 17.45 15.17 16.29
C LEU A 29 18.24 13.89 15.94
N ASN A 30 18.69 13.16 16.97
CA ASN A 30 19.44 11.92 16.80
C ASN A 30 18.50 10.77 16.49
N VAL A 31 18.60 10.17 15.32
CA VAL A 31 17.67 9.14 14.81
C VAL A 31 18.41 7.85 14.47
N LYS A 32 17.85 6.72 14.91
CA LYS A 32 18.24 5.38 14.44
C LYS A 32 17.05 4.65 13.86
N VAL A 33 17.14 4.20 12.61
CA VAL A 33 16.12 3.41 11.92
C VAL A 33 16.54 1.95 11.89
N PHE A 34 15.63 1.04 12.21
CA PHE A 34 15.84 -0.41 12.17
C PHE A 34 14.94 -1.05 11.14
N GLU A 35 15.53 -1.76 10.17
CA GLU A 35 14.84 -2.51 9.14
C GLU A 35 15.29 -3.98 9.15
N SER A 36 14.32 -4.88 9.15
CA SER A 36 14.57 -6.33 9.19
C SER A 36 15.15 -6.88 7.89
N ASP A 37 14.76 -6.30 6.76
CA ASP A 37 15.25 -6.70 5.45
C ASP A 37 16.66 -6.13 5.19
N ALA A 38 17.34 -6.70 4.19
CA ALA A 38 18.63 -6.17 3.74
C ALA A 38 18.53 -4.79 3.11
N GLU A 39 17.35 -4.43 2.61
CA GLU A 39 17.06 -3.18 1.92
C GLU A 39 15.87 -2.46 2.55
N VAL A 40 15.92 -1.12 2.52
CA VAL A 40 14.80 -0.28 2.97
C VAL A 40 13.65 -0.25 1.96
N GLY A 41 12.52 0.37 2.35
CA GLY A 41 11.38 0.61 1.47
C GLY A 41 10.14 -0.22 1.80
N GLY A 42 10.30 -1.32 2.52
CA GLY A 42 9.18 -2.20 2.85
C GLY A 42 8.46 -2.72 1.60
N LEU A 43 7.17 -2.40 1.43
CA LEU A 43 6.41 -2.75 0.23
C LEU A 43 6.75 -1.89 -1.00
N SER A 44 7.34 -0.71 -0.79
CA SER A 44 7.69 0.25 -1.87
C SER A 44 9.16 0.16 -2.24
N LYS A 45 9.69 -1.06 -2.37
CA LYS A 45 11.04 -1.34 -2.85
C LYS A 45 11.02 -1.78 -4.31
N THR A 46 12.12 -1.57 -5.00
CA THR A 46 12.37 -2.09 -6.35
C THR A 46 13.41 -3.20 -6.25
N ILE A 47 13.14 -4.33 -6.86
CA ILE A 47 14.07 -5.47 -6.95
C ILE A 47 14.85 -5.33 -8.24
N GLU A 48 16.16 -5.52 -8.16
CA GLU A 48 17.04 -5.60 -9.32
C GLU A 48 17.62 -7.02 -9.47
N LYS A 49 17.55 -7.55 -10.68
CA LYS A 49 18.16 -8.82 -11.04
C LYS A 49 18.59 -8.80 -12.51
N ASP A 50 19.87 -9.08 -12.77
CA ASP A 50 20.43 -9.20 -14.10
C ASP A 50 20.15 -7.98 -15.02
N GLY A 51 20.12 -6.77 -14.43
CA GLY A 51 19.81 -5.51 -15.11
C GLY A 51 18.31 -5.23 -15.31
N PHE A 52 17.43 -6.13 -14.91
CA PHE A 52 15.99 -5.93 -14.88
C PHE A 52 15.56 -5.41 -13.51
N ARG A 53 14.58 -4.49 -13.50
CA ARG A 53 14.01 -3.90 -12.29
C ARG A 53 12.50 -4.05 -12.27
N PHE A 54 11.96 -4.35 -11.09
CA PHE A 54 10.52 -4.43 -10.87
C PHE A 54 10.14 -4.08 -9.44
N ASP A 55 9.00 -3.47 -9.28
CA ASP A 55 8.43 -3.15 -7.98
C ASP A 55 7.56 -4.30 -7.45
N LEU A 56 7.33 -4.34 -6.13
CA LEU A 56 6.48 -5.34 -5.48
C LEU A 56 4.97 -5.10 -5.76
N GLY A 57 4.62 -4.73 -6.97
CA GLY A 57 3.28 -4.44 -7.43
C GLY A 57 3.19 -3.12 -8.18
N GLY A 58 1.98 -2.76 -8.62
CA GLY A 58 1.75 -1.55 -9.39
C GLY A 58 1.88 -0.27 -8.54
N HIS A 59 3.07 0.06 -8.09
CA HIS A 59 3.34 1.25 -7.28
C HIS A 59 3.49 2.50 -8.15
N ARG A 60 2.53 3.40 -8.06
CA ARG A 60 2.56 4.73 -8.68
C ARG A 60 2.55 5.80 -7.59
N PHE A 61 3.34 6.85 -7.74
CA PHE A 61 3.23 7.99 -6.84
C PHE A 61 2.28 9.03 -7.41
N PHE A 62 1.26 9.33 -6.64
CA PHE A 62 0.29 10.38 -6.90
C PHE A 62 -0.23 10.90 -5.57
N THR A 63 -0.23 12.20 -5.40
CA THR A 63 -0.79 12.85 -4.21
C THR A 63 -1.55 14.11 -4.60
N ARG A 64 -2.47 14.55 -3.75
CA ARG A 64 -3.11 15.86 -3.77
C ARG A 64 -2.66 16.74 -2.62
N ASP A 65 -1.92 16.16 -1.70
CA ASP A 65 -1.29 16.87 -0.61
C ASP A 65 -0.05 17.61 -1.15
N ARG A 66 -0.10 18.95 -1.07
CA ARG A 66 0.97 19.79 -1.58
C ARG A 66 2.28 19.61 -0.81
N GLN A 67 2.19 19.43 0.51
CA GLN A 67 3.38 19.24 1.35
C GLN A 67 4.11 17.94 0.98
N VAL A 68 3.35 16.85 0.78
CA VAL A 68 3.90 15.56 0.37
C VAL A 68 4.46 15.61 -1.06
N ASP A 69 3.81 16.32 -1.99
CA ASP A 69 4.31 16.48 -3.37
C ASP A 69 5.63 17.24 -3.38
N GLU A 70 5.71 18.39 -2.69
CA GLU A 70 6.91 19.21 -2.56
C GLU A 70 8.03 18.41 -1.89
N PHE A 71 7.76 17.72 -0.78
CA PHE A 71 8.71 16.88 -0.07
C PHE A 71 9.36 15.82 -0.98
N VAL A 72 8.54 15.09 -1.76
CA VAL A 72 9.04 14.04 -2.65
C VAL A 72 9.79 14.62 -3.85
N ARG A 73 9.35 15.76 -4.42
CA ARG A 73 10.04 16.41 -5.54
C ARG A 73 11.39 16.98 -5.12
N ASP A 74 11.45 17.61 -3.96
CA ASP A 74 12.72 18.13 -3.41
C ASP A 74 13.71 17.00 -3.14
N LEU A 75 13.22 15.89 -2.57
CA LEU A 75 14.04 14.72 -2.29
C LEU A 75 14.61 14.08 -3.57
N MET A 76 13.79 13.97 -4.60
CA MET A 76 14.11 13.21 -5.81
C MET A 76 14.74 14.03 -6.92
N GLY A 77 14.54 15.34 -6.92
CA GLY A 77 15.07 16.23 -7.96
C GLY A 77 14.72 15.78 -9.37
N GLY A 78 15.71 15.68 -10.24
CA GLY A 78 15.55 15.31 -11.66
C GLY A 78 15.36 13.82 -11.94
N GLU A 79 15.24 12.97 -10.91
CA GLU A 79 15.07 11.52 -11.08
C GLU A 79 13.62 11.14 -11.41
N LEU A 80 12.64 12.06 -11.25
CA LEU A 80 11.23 11.80 -11.50
C LEU A 80 10.84 12.02 -12.95
N ILE A 81 10.03 11.11 -13.47
CA ILE A 81 9.37 11.22 -14.77
C ILE A 81 7.85 11.21 -14.60
N SER A 82 7.15 11.80 -15.56
CA SER A 82 5.69 11.80 -15.60
C SER A 82 5.18 10.72 -16.54
N VAL A 83 4.41 9.78 -16.02
CA VAL A 83 3.90 8.62 -16.75
C VAL A 83 2.40 8.78 -17.00
N SER A 84 1.97 8.56 -18.24
CA SER A 84 0.55 8.49 -18.58
C SER A 84 -0.01 7.13 -18.18
N ARG A 85 -1.16 7.13 -17.50
CA ARG A 85 -1.81 5.89 -17.11
C ARG A 85 -2.60 5.30 -18.26
N THR A 86 -2.21 4.11 -18.66
CA THR A 86 -2.95 3.25 -19.58
C THR A 86 -3.26 1.94 -18.84
N SER A 87 -4.50 1.72 -18.47
CA SER A 87 -4.88 0.55 -17.66
C SER A 87 -6.12 -0.13 -18.22
N LYS A 88 -6.15 -1.44 -18.18
CA LYS A 88 -7.26 -2.24 -18.67
C LYS A 88 -7.73 -3.26 -17.62
N ILE A 89 -8.97 -3.69 -17.79
CA ILE A 89 -9.49 -4.90 -17.15
C ILE A 89 -9.66 -5.92 -18.26
N TYR A 90 -9.04 -7.10 -18.11
CA TYR A 90 -9.26 -8.24 -18.99
C TYR A 90 -10.34 -9.12 -18.40
N LEU A 91 -11.48 -9.21 -19.05
CA LEU A 91 -12.65 -9.94 -18.59
C LEU A 91 -13.37 -10.58 -19.79
N ARG A 92 -13.63 -11.91 -19.73
CA ARG A 92 -14.32 -12.68 -20.77
C ARG A 92 -13.68 -12.50 -22.15
N ARG A 93 -12.36 -12.59 -22.20
CA ARG A 93 -11.54 -12.40 -23.42
C ARG A 93 -11.68 -11.03 -24.08
N ARG A 94 -12.08 -10.00 -23.30
CA ARG A 94 -12.21 -8.61 -23.77
C ARG A 94 -11.50 -7.65 -22.84
N TYR A 95 -11.04 -6.55 -23.41
CA TYR A 95 -10.42 -5.46 -22.66
C TYR A 95 -11.43 -4.36 -22.38
N PHE A 96 -11.56 -3.97 -21.13
CA PHE A 96 -12.33 -2.82 -20.68
C PHE A 96 -11.39 -1.75 -20.16
N ASP A 97 -11.74 -0.48 -20.37
CA ASP A 97 -10.97 0.62 -19.83
C ASP A 97 -11.03 0.64 -18.29
N TYR A 98 -9.92 0.96 -17.66
CA TYR A 98 -9.90 1.25 -16.24
C TYR A 98 -9.44 2.69 -16.00
N PRO A 99 -10.22 3.52 -15.28
CA PRO A 99 -11.49 3.19 -14.64
C PRO A 99 -12.58 2.80 -15.64
N LEU A 100 -13.52 1.95 -15.18
CA LEU A 100 -14.64 1.53 -16.01
C LEU A 100 -15.41 2.75 -16.53
N LYS A 101 -15.32 2.99 -17.82
CA LYS A 101 -16.17 4.00 -18.48
C LYS A 101 -17.59 3.47 -18.53
N PRO A 102 -18.62 4.24 -18.12
CA PRO A 102 -19.99 3.75 -18.02
C PRO A 102 -20.50 3.09 -19.29
N MET A 103 -20.25 3.71 -20.45
CA MET A 103 -20.66 3.16 -21.76
C MET A 103 -19.96 1.82 -22.07
N ASN A 104 -18.68 1.73 -21.78
CA ASN A 104 -17.90 0.51 -21.97
C ASN A 104 -18.36 -0.60 -21.01
N ALA A 105 -18.62 -0.26 -19.73
CA ALA A 105 -19.09 -1.21 -18.73
C ALA A 105 -20.52 -1.71 -19.00
N ILE A 106 -21.41 -0.81 -19.46
CA ILE A 106 -22.81 -1.15 -19.69
C ILE A 106 -22.99 -1.89 -21.02
N PHE A 107 -22.43 -1.38 -22.12
CA PHE A 107 -22.67 -1.93 -23.46
C PHE A 107 -21.61 -2.96 -23.90
N GLY A 108 -20.45 -3.02 -23.25
CA GLY A 108 -19.37 -3.94 -23.60
C GLY A 108 -19.72 -5.43 -23.52
N LEU A 109 -20.73 -5.79 -22.72
CA LEU A 109 -21.22 -7.16 -22.55
C LEU A 109 -22.52 -7.47 -23.33
N GLY A 110 -22.98 -6.53 -24.16
CA GLY A 110 -24.16 -6.72 -25.02
C GLY A 110 -25.48 -6.26 -24.40
N ILE A 111 -26.48 -6.01 -25.28
CA ILE A 111 -27.78 -5.45 -24.93
C ILE A 111 -28.54 -6.24 -23.84
N PRO A 112 -28.64 -7.60 -23.89
CA PRO A 112 -29.37 -8.34 -22.84
C PRO A 112 -28.81 -8.12 -21.45
N THR A 113 -27.47 -8.11 -21.31
CA THR A 113 -26.80 -7.86 -20.03
C THR A 113 -27.04 -6.42 -19.55
N THR A 114 -27.04 -5.45 -20.47
CA THR A 114 -27.35 -4.04 -20.18
C THR A 114 -28.76 -3.89 -19.61
N VAL A 115 -29.76 -4.49 -20.24
CA VAL A 115 -31.17 -4.45 -19.76
C VAL A 115 -31.26 -5.05 -18.36
N ARG A 116 -30.60 -6.19 -18.13
CA ARG A 116 -30.57 -6.82 -16.80
C ARG A 116 -29.90 -5.92 -15.74
N ILE A 117 -28.79 -5.28 -16.05
CA ILE A 117 -28.12 -4.34 -15.15
C ILE A 117 -29.07 -3.20 -14.75
N MET A 118 -29.77 -2.61 -15.73
CA MET A 118 -30.69 -1.50 -15.48
C MET A 118 -31.91 -1.93 -14.67
N ALA A 119 -32.47 -3.10 -14.95
CA ALA A 119 -33.62 -3.66 -14.22
C ALA A 119 -33.23 -3.95 -12.75
N ASP A 120 -32.11 -4.63 -12.51
CA ASP A 120 -31.63 -4.93 -11.17
C ASP A 120 -31.33 -3.64 -10.37
N TYR A 121 -30.71 -2.65 -11.02
CA TYR A 121 -30.46 -1.36 -10.40
C TYR A 121 -31.73 -0.66 -9.97
N GLY A 122 -32.77 -0.63 -10.84
CA GLY A 122 -34.08 -0.08 -10.53
C GLY A 122 -34.75 -0.78 -9.37
N ALA A 123 -34.74 -2.13 -9.37
CA ALA A 123 -35.28 -2.94 -8.29
C ALA A 123 -34.60 -2.67 -6.95
N GLU A 124 -33.28 -2.56 -6.93
CA GLU A 124 -32.53 -2.28 -5.68
C GLU A 124 -32.83 -0.85 -5.16
N LYS A 125 -32.97 0.13 -6.05
CA LYS A 125 -33.37 1.49 -5.66
C LYS A 125 -34.80 1.50 -5.07
N ALA A 126 -35.74 0.79 -5.68
CA ALA A 126 -37.12 0.66 -5.15
C ALA A 126 -37.14 -0.02 -3.77
N ARG A 127 -36.35 -1.12 -3.59
CA ARG A 127 -36.21 -1.76 -2.28
C ARG A 127 -35.65 -0.81 -1.21
N GLY A 128 -34.63 -0.02 -1.57
CA GLY A 128 -34.02 0.95 -0.66
C GLY A 128 -34.95 2.07 -0.21
N LEU A 129 -36.02 2.37 -0.98
CA LEU A 129 -37.08 3.32 -0.59
C LEU A 129 -38.06 2.72 0.45
N ILE A 130 -38.26 1.38 0.37
CA ILE A 130 -39.20 0.68 1.25
C ILE A 130 -38.53 0.26 2.57
N LYS A 131 -37.28 -0.17 2.51
CA LYS A 131 -36.53 -0.66 3.67
C LYS A 131 -35.09 -0.16 3.62
N ALA A 132 -34.74 0.75 4.51
CA ALA A 132 -33.34 1.11 4.74
C ALA A 132 -32.62 -0.10 5.39
N SER A 133 -31.68 -0.72 4.67
CA SER A 133 -30.80 -1.75 5.23
C SER A 133 -29.45 -1.15 5.59
N GLU A 134 -28.91 -1.53 6.72
CA GLU A 134 -27.54 -1.22 7.09
C GLU A 134 -26.58 -1.86 6.08
N LYS A 135 -25.63 -1.06 5.59
CA LYS A 135 -24.63 -1.53 4.61
C LYS A 135 -23.36 -1.90 5.35
N VAL A 136 -23.30 -3.14 5.79
CA VAL A 136 -22.21 -3.62 6.63
C VAL A 136 -21.05 -4.14 5.79
N SER A 137 -21.35 -4.72 4.61
CA SER A 137 -20.35 -5.37 3.75
C SER A 137 -20.17 -4.67 2.40
N LEU A 138 -19.06 -5.04 1.72
CA LEU A 138 -18.79 -4.67 0.33
C LEU A 138 -19.96 -5.07 -0.57
N GLU A 139 -20.48 -6.28 -0.41
CA GLU A 139 -21.63 -6.77 -1.18
C GLU A 139 -22.84 -5.87 -1.01
N ASP A 140 -23.23 -5.59 0.24
CA ASP A 140 -24.38 -4.70 0.53
C ASP A 140 -24.20 -3.34 -0.09
N TRP A 141 -23.00 -2.78 0.04
CA TRP A 141 -22.70 -1.44 -0.47
C TRP A 141 -22.75 -1.40 -2.01
N VAL A 142 -22.10 -2.37 -2.69
CA VAL A 142 -22.07 -2.40 -4.17
C VAL A 142 -23.45 -2.72 -4.73
N VAL A 143 -24.15 -3.72 -4.21
CA VAL A 143 -25.48 -4.09 -4.67
C VAL A 143 -26.47 -2.91 -4.53
N SER A 144 -26.47 -2.23 -3.40
CA SER A 144 -27.35 -1.07 -3.19
C SER A 144 -27.06 0.13 -4.10
N ASN A 145 -25.80 0.27 -4.58
CA ASN A 145 -25.39 1.38 -5.43
C ASN A 145 -25.38 1.08 -6.93
N PHE A 146 -25.20 -0.19 -7.32
CA PHE A 146 -25.01 -0.60 -8.72
C PHE A 146 -25.90 -1.76 -9.16
N GLY A 147 -26.60 -2.44 -8.26
CA GLY A 147 -27.41 -3.62 -8.52
C GLY A 147 -26.62 -4.93 -8.50
N ARG A 148 -27.34 -6.03 -8.33
CA ARG A 148 -26.80 -7.40 -8.20
C ARG A 148 -26.01 -7.85 -9.44
N THR A 149 -26.52 -7.57 -10.63
CA THR A 149 -25.86 -7.97 -11.86
C THR A 149 -24.50 -7.28 -12.04
N MET A 150 -24.39 -5.97 -11.77
CA MET A 150 -23.12 -5.25 -11.79
C MET A 150 -22.12 -5.77 -10.75
N PHE A 151 -22.61 -6.06 -9.53
CA PHE A 151 -21.80 -6.66 -8.49
C PHE A 151 -21.18 -7.98 -8.95
N ASN A 152 -22.00 -8.90 -9.45
CA ASN A 152 -21.54 -10.24 -9.87
C ASN A 152 -20.54 -10.20 -11.04
N ILE A 153 -20.67 -9.23 -11.98
CA ILE A 153 -19.83 -9.17 -13.18
C ILE A 153 -18.49 -8.49 -12.89
N TYR A 154 -18.50 -7.36 -12.17
CA TYR A 154 -17.33 -6.47 -12.13
C TYR A 154 -16.66 -6.39 -10.77
N PHE A 155 -17.36 -6.75 -9.68
CA PHE A 155 -16.84 -6.56 -8.33
C PHE A 155 -16.52 -7.86 -7.62
N LYS A 156 -17.41 -8.84 -7.69
CA LYS A 156 -17.33 -10.04 -6.87
C LYS A 156 -16.04 -10.82 -7.11
N GLU A 157 -15.83 -11.32 -8.33
CA GLU A 157 -14.71 -12.22 -8.63
C GLU A 157 -13.35 -11.56 -8.34
N TYR A 158 -13.17 -10.29 -8.76
CA TYR A 158 -11.93 -9.59 -8.49
C TYR A 158 -11.72 -9.29 -7.01
N SER A 159 -12.75 -8.86 -6.30
CA SER A 159 -12.64 -8.57 -4.86
C SER A 159 -12.33 -9.83 -4.05
N GLU A 160 -13.02 -10.94 -4.32
CA GLU A 160 -12.75 -12.21 -3.65
C GLU A 160 -11.36 -12.76 -3.96
N LYS A 161 -10.86 -12.59 -5.20
CA LYS A 161 -9.48 -12.95 -5.55
C LYS A 161 -8.46 -12.11 -4.78
N VAL A 162 -8.62 -10.79 -4.75
CA VAL A 162 -7.69 -9.88 -4.06
C VAL A 162 -7.71 -10.09 -2.55
N TRP A 163 -8.91 -10.14 -1.95
CA TRP A 163 -9.06 -10.20 -0.50
C TRP A 163 -9.03 -11.62 0.06
N GLY A 164 -9.29 -12.64 -0.77
CA GLY A 164 -9.28 -14.06 -0.36
C GLY A 164 -10.40 -14.45 0.57
N ILE A 165 -11.45 -13.64 0.68
CA ILE A 165 -12.65 -13.87 1.49
C ILE A 165 -13.88 -13.44 0.70
N ASP A 166 -15.03 -13.97 1.08
CA ASP A 166 -16.32 -13.60 0.50
C ASP A 166 -16.61 -12.10 0.67
N CYS A 167 -17.22 -11.47 -0.35
CA CYS A 167 -17.56 -10.06 -0.35
C CYS A 167 -18.51 -9.65 0.77
N SER A 168 -19.33 -10.56 1.29
CA SER A 168 -20.19 -10.32 2.46
C SER A 168 -19.42 -10.14 3.77
N ARG A 169 -18.16 -10.54 3.82
CA ARG A 169 -17.27 -10.40 4.98
C ARG A 169 -16.34 -9.20 4.90
N ILE A 170 -16.22 -8.55 3.74
CA ILE A 170 -15.39 -7.35 3.56
C ILE A 170 -16.18 -6.13 4.05
N SER A 171 -15.62 -5.30 4.92
CA SER A 171 -16.28 -4.12 5.48
C SER A 171 -16.66 -3.10 4.41
N ALA A 172 -17.89 -2.59 4.48
CA ALA A 172 -18.38 -1.51 3.63
C ALA A 172 -17.62 -0.18 3.85
N GLU A 173 -17.10 0.05 5.04
CA GLU A 173 -16.37 1.29 5.37
C GLU A 173 -15.14 1.47 4.49
N TRP A 174 -14.40 0.40 4.21
CA TRP A 174 -13.26 0.43 3.30
C TRP A 174 -13.67 0.84 1.88
N VAL A 175 -14.79 0.29 1.41
CA VAL A 175 -15.34 0.60 0.07
C VAL A 175 -15.75 2.06 -0.02
N ALA A 176 -16.46 2.55 1.00
CA ALA A 176 -16.93 3.92 1.06
C ALA A 176 -15.78 4.94 1.03
N GLN A 177 -14.63 4.62 1.61
CA GLN A 177 -13.42 5.46 1.54
C GLN A 177 -12.82 5.53 0.13
N ARG A 178 -12.86 4.44 -0.63
CA ARG A 178 -12.24 4.36 -1.97
C ARG A 178 -13.15 4.77 -3.11
N ILE A 179 -14.46 4.53 -2.97
CA ILE A 179 -15.43 4.70 -4.06
C ILE A 179 -16.38 5.88 -3.76
N LYS A 180 -15.97 6.84 -2.93
CA LYS A 180 -16.76 8.05 -2.64
C LYS A 180 -17.14 8.77 -3.92
N GLY A 181 -18.45 8.99 -4.12
CA GLY A 181 -18.99 9.77 -5.23
C GLY A 181 -19.34 8.97 -6.50
N LEU A 182 -19.08 7.66 -6.57
CA LEU A 182 -19.55 6.80 -7.64
C LEU A 182 -21.00 6.34 -7.36
N SER A 183 -21.90 6.63 -8.29
CA SER A 183 -23.20 5.97 -8.40
C SER A 183 -23.48 5.68 -9.87
N LEU A 184 -24.20 4.59 -10.15
CA LEU A 184 -24.57 4.25 -11.53
C LEU A 184 -25.40 5.38 -12.16
N ALA A 185 -26.28 6.02 -11.40
CA ALA A 185 -27.07 7.17 -11.88
C ALA A 185 -26.17 8.33 -12.33
N LYS A 186 -25.16 8.72 -11.53
CA LYS A 186 -24.19 9.75 -11.93
C LYS A 186 -23.37 9.31 -13.14
N ALA A 187 -22.94 8.04 -13.16
CA ALA A 187 -22.17 7.48 -14.26
C ALA A 187 -22.97 7.47 -15.57
N VAL A 188 -24.22 7.02 -15.52
CA VAL A 188 -25.14 7.03 -16.68
C VAL A 188 -25.48 8.47 -17.11
N LYS A 189 -25.81 9.35 -16.16
CA LYS A 189 -26.10 10.76 -16.45
C LYS A 189 -24.90 11.44 -17.12
N ASN A 190 -23.70 11.26 -16.62
CA ASN A 190 -22.49 11.83 -17.22
C ASN A 190 -22.19 11.25 -18.61
N ALA A 191 -22.49 9.97 -18.84
CA ALA A 191 -22.32 9.33 -20.13
C ALA A 191 -23.27 9.88 -21.21
N PHE A 192 -24.54 10.15 -20.83
CA PHE A 192 -25.54 10.66 -21.78
C PHE A 192 -25.49 12.18 -21.98
N PHE A 193 -25.09 12.95 -20.97
CA PHE A 193 -25.18 14.41 -21.02
C PHE A 193 -23.83 15.14 -21.20
N LYS A 194 -22.70 14.42 -21.44
CA LYS A 194 -21.35 15.03 -21.66
C LYS A 194 -21.03 16.21 -20.72
N PHE A 195 -21.51 16.19 -19.48
CA PHE A 195 -21.17 17.24 -18.54
C PHE A 195 -19.80 16.98 -17.92
N SER A 196 -18.93 17.98 -18.03
CA SER A 196 -17.61 18.09 -17.45
C SER A 196 -17.63 17.62 -15.98
N GLY A 197 -17.26 16.36 -15.78
CA GLY A 197 -17.11 15.79 -14.46
C GLY A 197 -15.77 16.16 -13.88
N LYS A 198 -15.74 16.65 -12.64
CA LYS A 198 -14.52 16.68 -11.85
C LYS A 198 -14.02 15.25 -11.71
N ASP A 199 -12.75 15.02 -12.07
CA ASP A 199 -12.12 13.71 -11.99
C ASP A 199 -12.24 13.12 -10.58
N LEU A 200 -12.53 11.82 -10.53
CA LEU A 200 -12.59 11.10 -9.26
C LEU A 200 -11.20 11.06 -8.59
N PRO A 201 -11.11 11.26 -7.28
CA PRO A 201 -9.84 11.39 -6.56
C PRO A 201 -8.81 10.27 -6.77
N THR A 202 -9.28 9.08 -7.14
CA THR A 202 -8.43 7.90 -7.35
C THR A 202 -8.00 7.68 -8.80
N LEU A 203 -8.38 8.59 -9.72
CA LEU A 203 -8.31 8.39 -11.16
C LEU A 203 -7.44 9.46 -11.84
N ALA A 204 -6.23 9.67 -11.34
CA ALA A 204 -5.25 10.49 -12.02
C ALA A 204 -4.88 9.89 -13.38
N ASP A 205 -4.93 10.70 -14.43
CA ASP A 205 -4.52 10.30 -15.79
C ASP A 205 -3.00 10.24 -15.93
N ARG A 206 -2.28 10.89 -15.03
CA ARG A 206 -0.82 10.87 -14.96
C ARG A 206 -0.37 10.66 -13.51
N PHE A 207 0.80 10.06 -13.35
CA PHE A 207 1.49 9.91 -12.08
C PHE A 207 2.99 10.17 -12.24
N ILE A 208 3.70 10.38 -11.16
CA ILE A 208 5.16 10.50 -11.19
C ILE A 208 5.79 9.17 -10.78
N TYR A 209 6.96 8.91 -11.34
CA TYR A 209 7.69 7.66 -11.14
C TYR A 209 9.20 7.92 -11.22
N PRO A 210 10.02 7.34 -10.33
CA PRO A 210 11.47 7.40 -10.46
C PRO A 210 11.96 6.54 -11.64
N LYS A 211 12.97 7.00 -12.36
CA LYS A 211 13.50 6.31 -13.55
C LYS A 211 13.95 4.88 -13.29
N LEU A 212 14.48 4.60 -12.10
CA LEU A 212 15.02 3.29 -11.70
C LEU A 212 14.08 2.48 -10.78
N GLY A 213 12.79 2.83 -10.72
CA GLY A 213 11.82 2.14 -9.88
C GLY A 213 11.44 2.90 -8.63
N ILE A 214 10.31 2.50 -8.03
CA ILE A 214 9.71 3.23 -6.90
C ILE A 214 10.58 3.19 -5.64
N GLY A 215 11.41 2.14 -5.48
CA GLY A 215 12.33 1.97 -4.36
C GLY A 215 13.31 3.11 -4.20
N ARG A 216 13.61 3.82 -5.29
CA ARG A 216 14.52 4.96 -5.29
C ARG A 216 14.10 6.07 -4.31
N ILE A 217 12.80 6.24 -4.05
CA ILE A 217 12.32 7.18 -3.03
C ILE A 217 12.84 6.78 -1.64
N SER A 218 12.77 5.50 -1.32
CA SER A 218 13.22 4.98 -0.03
C SER A 218 14.74 5.06 0.12
N GLU A 219 15.48 4.79 -0.95
CA GLU A 219 16.94 4.92 -0.97
C GLU A 219 17.37 6.37 -0.74
N ARG A 220 16.72 7.35 -1.40
CA ARG A 220 16.98 8.78 -1.20
C ARG A 220 16.68 9.22 0.24
N LEU A 221 15.58 8.73 0.83
CA LEU A 221 15.25 8.99 2.23
C LEU A 221 16.34 8.42 3.16
N LYS A 222 16.83 7.22 2.88
CA LYS A 222 17.95 6.61 3.62
C LYS A 222 19.20 7.46 3.50
N GLU A 223 19.60 7.84 2.27
CA GLU A 223 20.77 8.70 2.02
C GLU A 223 20.68 10.04 2.80
N GLU A 224 19.49 10.64 2.88
CA GLU A 224 19.28 11.87 3.67
C GLU A 224 19.43 11.63 5.18
N ILE A 225 18.86 10.55 5.70
CA ILE A 225 18.97 10.22 7.12
C ILE A 225 20.43 9.95 7.50
N GLU A 226 21.17 9.21 6.68
CA GLU A 226 22.56 8.81 6.94
C GLU A 226 23.56 9.97 6.94
N LYS A 227 23.16 11.18 6.56
CA LYS A 227 24.01 12.38 6.72
C LYS A 227 24.28 12.73 8.18
N THR A 228 23.34 12.47 9.09
CA THR A 228 23.42 12.82 10.52
C THR A 228 22.84 11.76 11.44
N GLY A 229 22.12 10.78 10.94
CA GLY A 229 21.50 9.67 11.64
C GLY A 229 22.07 8.31 11.21
N ASP A 230 21.38 7.23 11.57
CA ASP A 230 21.85 5.86 11.34
C ASP A 230 20.69 4.97 10.83
N VAL A 231 20.88 4.24 9.72
CA VAL A 231 19.88 3.30 9.17
C VAL A 231 20.46 1.89 9.14
N ARG A 232 19.93 1.02 10.00
CA ARG A 232 20.40 -0.36 10.20
C ARG A 232 19.47 -1.33 9.50
N THR A 233 19.82 -1.75 8.31
CA THR A 233 19.18 -2.86 7.60
C THR A 233 19.64 -4.21 8.14
N GLY A 234 18.94 -5.31 7.81
CA GLY A 234 19.22 -6.64 8.35
C GLY A 234 19.11 -6.68 9.88
N THR A 235 18.41 -5.71 10.49
CA THR A 235 18.29 -5.57 11.95
C THR A 235 16.82 -5.59 12.36
N ARG A 236 16.41 -6.71 12.96
CA ARG A 236 15.02 -6.95 13.37
C ARG A 236 14.80 -6.54 14.82
N VAL A 237 13.71 -5.82 15.08
CA VAL A 237 13.21 -5.58 16.43
C VAL A 237 12.51 -6.84 16.94
N GLU A 238 12.88 -7.29 18.15
CA GLU A 238 12.33 -8.50 18.76
C GLU A 238 11.48 -8.24 20.00
N GLY A 239 11.72 -7.12 20.68
CA GLY A 239 11.00 -6.79 21.89
C GLY A 239 11.07 -5.32 22.27
N LEU A 240 10.04 -4.84 22.94
CA LEU A 240 9.97 -3.51 23.55
C LEU A 240 9.71 -3.67 25.04
N TYR A 241 10.68 -3.26 25.85
CA TYR A 241 10.58 -3.31 27.30
C TYR A 241 10.03 -2.00 27.83
N HIS A 242 9.05 -2.08 28.72
CA HIS A 242 8.40 -0.92 29.30
C HIS A 242 8.16 -1.04 30.81
N SER A 243 8.10 0.09 31.48
CA SER A 243 7.62 0.21 32.85
C SER A 243 6.40 1.14 32.83
N GLY A 244 5.28 0.66 33.40
CA GLY A 244 4.01 1.35 33.22
C GLY A 244 3.67 1.55 31.74
N PHE A 245 3.47 2.80 31.35
CA PHE A 245 3.20 3.19 29.95
C PHE A 245 4.33 4.01 29.31
N ARG A 246 5.58 3.69 29.66
CA ARG A 246 6.76 4.26 29.03
C ARG A 246 7.68 3.16 28.52
N ILE A 247 8.02 3.20 27.24
CA ILE A 247 9.03 2.30 26.65
C ILE A 247 10.40 2.74 27.16
N GLU A 248 11.16 1.81 27.69
CA GLU A 248 12.51 2.04 28.23
C GLU A 248 13.59 1.61 27.25
N SER A 249 13.33 0.52 26.51
CA SER A 249 14.30 0.00 25.55
C SER A 249 13.68 -0.90 24.49
N ALA A 250 14.39 -1.05 23.37
CA ALA A 250 14.09 -1.98 22.31
C ALA A 250 15.20 -3.02 22.18
N LYS A 251 14.84 -4.31 22.10
CA LYS A 251 15.75 -5.39 21.77
C LYS A 251 15.77 -5.55 20.24
N VAL A 252 16.95 -5.48 19.68
CA VAL A 252 17.18 -5.69 18.24
C VAL A 252 18.13 -6.88 18.05
N ILE A 253 17.99 -7.55 16.89
CA ILE A 253 18.86 -8.66 16.49
C ILE A 253 19.29 -8.49 15.05
N ASN A 254 20.56 -8.82 14.76
CA ASN A 254 21.12 -8.93 13.42
C ASN A 254 22.10 -10.09 13.36
N HIS A 255 22.83 -10.24 12.24
CA HIS A 255 23.81 -11.31 12.02
C HIS A 255 24.99 -11.28 13.03
N LYS A 256 25.24 -10.16 13.70
CA LYS A 256 26.32 -10.00 14.73
C LYS A 256 25.84 -10.34 16.15
N GLY A 257 24.55 -10.55 16.36
CA GLY A 257 23.95 -10.85 17.64
C GLY A 257 22.81 -9.92 18.03
N SER A 258 22.47 -9.91 19.32
CA SER A 258 21.40 -9.06 19.87
C SER A 258 21.94 -7.90 20.70
N ALA A 259 21.23 -6.79 20.66
CA ALA A 259 21.51 -5.60 21.48
C ALA A 259 20.22 -5.04 22.07
N VAL A 260 20.34 -4.42 23.26
CA VAL A 260 19.24 -3.65 23.87
C VAL A 260 19.60 -2.18 23.80
N LEU A 261 18.74 -1.40 23.14
CA LEU A 261 18.95 0.01 22.88
C LEU A 261 17.90 0.84 23.63
N ARG A 262 18.34 1.95 24.21
CA ARG A 262 17.46 2.91 24.88
C ARG A 262 17.21 4.10 23.98
N GLY A 263 15.98 4.59 23.97
CA GLY A 263 15.58 5.81 23.26
C GLY A 263 14.66 6.66 24.13
N ASN A 264 14.55 7.92 23.79
CA ASN A 264 13.60 8.84 24.42
C ASN A 264 12.21 8.71 23.80
N GLU A 265 12.14 8.56 22.48
CA GLU A 265 10.92 8.38 21.69
C GLU A 265 11.07 7.17 20.75
N TYR A 266 9.97 6.48 20.50
CA TYR A 266 9.90 5.30 19.67
C TYR A 266 8.82 5.48 18.60
N VAL A 267 9.19 5.41 17.32
CA VAL A 267 8.25 5.47 16.19
C VAL A 267 8.12 4.09 15.61
N SER A 268 6.92 3.52 15.58
CA SER A 268 6.69 2.19 15.00
C SER A 268 5.83 2.27 13.75
N SER A 269 6.38 1.84 12.62
CA SER A 269 5.66 1.58 11.36
C SER A 269 5.43 0.09 11.11
N MET A 270 5.87 -0.76 12.04
CA MET A 270 5.66 -2.21 11.98
C MET A 270 4.16 -2.57 12.06
N PRO A 271 3.77 -3.75 11.56
CA PRO A 271 2.39 -4.23 11.71
C PRO A 271 1.96 -4.19 13.18
N ILE A 272 0.84 -3.51 13.47
CA ILE A 272 0.33 -3.30 14.84
C ILE A 272 0.18 -4.61 15.61
N THR A 273 -0.16 -5.70 14.90
CA THR A 273 -0.27 -7.04 15.47
C THR A 273 1.06 -7.61 15.94
N ASN A 274 2.17 -7.21 15.30
CA ASN A 274 3.52 -7.58 15.73
C ASN A 274 3.96 -6.72 16.90
N LEU A 275 3.76 -5.40 16.79
CA LEU A 275 4.12 -4.43 17.83
C LEU A 275 3.54 -4.83 19.21
N VAL A 276 2.24 -5.13 19.25
CA VAL A 276 1.55 -5.53 20.49
C VAL A 276 2.17 -6.79 21.09
N ARG A 277 2.56 -7.76 20.28
CA ARG A 277 3.17 -9.01 20.76
C ARG A 277 4.61 -8.87 21.24
N MET A 278 5.28 -7.78 20.87
CA MET A 278 6.67 -7.49 21.25
C MET A 278 6.78 -6.74 22.58
N LEU A 279 5.67 -6.27 23.13
CA LEU A 279 5.67 -5.55 24.42
C LEU A 279 5.99 -6.49 25.57
N ASN A 280 6.89 -6.04 26.45
CA ASN A 280 7.29 -6.75 27.66
C ASN A 280 7.36 -5.75 28.84
N PRO A 281 6.53 -5.93 29.89
CA PRO A 281 5.55 -6.98 30.13
C PRO A 281 4.48 -7.15 29.04
N ALA A 282 3.98 -8.38 28.91
CA ALA A 282 2.98 -8.69 27.88
C ALA A 282 1.67 -7.91 28.11
N PRO A 283 0.99 -7.43 27.07
CA PRO A 283 -0.32 -6.81 27.18
C PRO A 283 -1.38 -7.75 27.76
N PRO A 284 -2.47 -7.20 28.31
CA PRO A 284 -3.61 -8.01 28.77
C PRO A 284 -4.14 -8.95 27.68
N GLY A 285 -4.64 -10.13 28.07
CA GLY A 285 -5.08 -11.19 27.16
C GLY A 285 -6.11 -10.73 26.10
N HIS A 286 -7.06 -9.84 26.46
CA HIS A 286 -8.04 -9.29 25.53
C HIS A 286 -7.44 -8.40 24.41
N ILE A 287 -6.28 -7.79 24.65
CA ILE A 287 -5.51 -7.02 23.65
C ILE A 287 -4.77 -7.97 22.71
N LEU A 288 -4.14 -9.02 23.27
CA LEU A 288 -3.49 -10.06 22.46
C LEU A 288 -4.51 -10.82 21.59
N ASP A 289 -5.70 -11.09 22.12
CA ASP A 289 -6.81 -11.71 21.39
C ASP A 289 -7.27 -10.80 20.24
N ALA A 290 -7.48 -9.50 20.49
CA ALA A 290 -7.81 -8.54 19.43
C ALA A 290 -6.74 -8.50 18.32
N ALA A 291 -5.46 -8.47 18.69
CA ALA A 291 -4.35 -8.50 17.73
C ALA A 291 -4.29 -9.82 16.94
N SER A 292 -4.71 -10.94 17.51
CA SER A 292 -4.72 -12.24 16.83
C SER A 292 -5.80 -12.36 15.76
N LYS A 293 -6.88 -11.63 15.90
CA LYS A 293 -8.05 -11.61 14.99
C LYS A 293 -7.84 -10.69 13.78
N LEU A 294 -6.96 -9.70 13.88
CA LEU A 294 -6.60 -8.85 12.75
C LEU A 294 -5.69 -9.59 11.78
N LYS A 295 -6.12 -9.71 10.55
CA LYS A 295 -5.44 -10.46 9.49
C LYS A 295 -4.88 -9.54 8.42
N PHE A 296 -3.91 -10.05 7.68
CA PHE A 296 -3.35 -9.41 6.51
C PHE A 296 -3.44 -10.35 5.31
N ARG A 297 -3.56 -9.79 4.13
CA ARG A 297 -3.36 -10.46 2.88
C ARG A 297 -1.90 -10.34 2.48
N ASP A 298 -1.32 -11.42 2.02
CA ASP A 298 0.05 -11.48 1.52
C ASP A 298 0.07 -11.41 -0.01
N LEU A 299 1.21 -11.16 -0.59
CA LEU A 299 1.41 -11.05 -2.02
C LEU A 299 2.62 -11.87 -2.45
N VAL A 300 2.48 -12.65 -3.51
CA VAL A 300 3.59 -13.25 -4.23
C VAL A 300 3.70 -12.57 -5.59
N VAL A 301 4.87 -12.06 -5.89
CA VAL A 301 5.18 -11.39 -7.15
C VAL A 301 6.07 -12.30 -7.97
N VAL A 302 5.66 -12.62 -9.20
CA VAL A 302 6.47 -13.36 -10.16
C VAL A 302 6.80 -12.43 -11.31
N ALA A 303 8.07 -12.13 -11.48
CA ALA A 303 8.59 -11.30 -12.55
C ALA A 303 9.28 -12.19 -13.59
N LEU A 304 8.89 -12.06 -14.86
CA LEU A 304 9.43 -12.82 -15.99
C LEU A 304 10.23 -11.87 -16.87
N MET A 305 11.49 -12.17 -17.07
CA MET A 305 12.38 -11.48 -18.02
C MET A 305 12.11 -12.02 -19.43
N VAL A 306 11.80 -11.13 -20.37
CA VAL A 306 11.33 -11.50 -21.70
C VAL A 306 12.26 -10.90 -22.76
N ASP A 307 12.71 -11.74 -23.70
CA ASP A 307 13.55 -11.35 -24.83
C ASP A 307 12.69 -10.74 -25.95
N ARG A 308 12.20 -9.54 -25.67
CA ARG A 308 11.31 -8.76 -26.52
C ARG A 308 11.28 -7.32 -26.05
N GLU A 309 11.22 -6.36 -26.95
CA GLU A 309 11.27 -4.94 -26.59
C GLU A 309 10.10 -4.53 -25.67
N ARG A 310 8.87 -4.97 -25.99
CA ARG A 310 7.65 -4.76 -25.19
C ARG A 310 6.64 -5.86 -25.47
N VAL A 311 5.81 -6.16 -24.48
CA VAL A 311 4.70 -7.10 -24.61
C VAL A 311 3.37 -6.38 -24.73
N THR A 312 3.19 -5.28 -24.01
CA THR A 312 1.95 -4.51 -23.96
C THR A 312 2.26 -3.01 -23.90
N ASP A 313 1.28 -2.17 -24.26
CA ASP A 313 1.31 -0.71 -24.09
C ASP A 313 0.62 -0.26 -22.78
N GLN A 314 0.21 -1.21 -21.93
CA GLN A 314 -0.53 -0.92 -20.71
C GLN A 314 0.38 -0.78 -19.51
N THR A 315 0.08 0.20 -18.64
CA THR A 315 0.77 0.33 -17.36
C THR A 315 0.45 -0.83 -16.43
N TRP A 316 -0.80 -1.32 -16.44
CA TRP A 316 -1.20 -2.59 -15.82
C TRP A 316 -2.54 -3.08 -16.34
N ILE A 317 -2.76 -4.38 -16.15
CA ILE A 317 -3.97 -5.09 -16.56
C ILE A 317 -4.52 -5.84 -15.33
N TYR A 318 -5.79 -5.60 -15.00
CA TYR A 318 -6.50 -6.35 -13.97
C TYR A 318 -7.07 -7.64 -14.54
N ILE A 319 -6.93 -8.76 -13.82
CA ILE A 319 -7.39 -10.08 -14.19
C ILE A 319 -8.40 -10.60 -13.15
N PRO A 320 -9.70 -10.34 -13.32
CA PRO A 320 -10.73 -10.79 -12.37
C PRO A 320 -10.98 -12.29 -12.41
N GLU A 321 -10.81 -12.94 -13.56
CA GLU A 321 -11.19 -14.33 -13.81
C GLU A 321 -10.54 -15.31 -12.83
N GLN A 322 -11.34 -16.13 -12.12
CA GLN A 322 -10.88 -17.04 -11.06
C GLN A 322 -10.00 -18.17 -11.57
N ASN A 323 -10.15 -18.57 -12.84
CA ASN A 323 -9.35 -19.63 -13.47
C ASN A 323 -7.93 -19.19 -13.85
N ILE A 324 -7.58 -17.90 -13.63
CA ILE A 324 -6.24 -17.34 -13.77
C ILE A 324 -5.73 -17.05 -12.37
N PRO A 325 -4.59 -17.59 -11.93
CA PRO A 325 -4.19 -17.56 -10.52
C PRO A 325 -3.68 -16.19 -10.03
N PHE A 326 -3.24 -15.32 -10.93
CA PHE A 326 -2.84 -13.95 -10.59
C PHE A 326 -3.96 -12.95 -10.85
N GLY A 327 -3.97 -11.86 -10.12
CA GLY A 327 -5.01 -10.83 -10.22
C GLY A 327 -4.59 -9.58 -10.97
N ARG A 328 -3.29 -9.41 -11.25
CA ARG A 328 -2.77 -8.26 -11.98
C ARG A 328 -1.51 -8.62 -12.78
N ILE A 329 -1.37 -7.96 -13.92
CA ILE A 329 -0.15 -7.97 -14.73
C ILE A 329 0.30 -6.52 -14.90
N HIS A 330 1.59 -6.25 -14.80
CA HIS A 330 2.16 -4.98 -15.24
C HIS A 330 3.50 -5.17 -15.93
N GLU A 331 3.86 -4.21 -16.77
CA GLU A 331 5.10 -4.17 -17.50
C GLU A 331 5.86 -2.92 -17.09
N PRO A 332 6.82 -3.02 -16.16
CA PRO A 332 7.56 -1.88 -15.61
C PRO A 332 8.23 -1.00 -16.67
N LYS A 333 8.66 -1.57 -17.80
CA LYS A 333 9.24 -0.81 -18.92
C LYS A 333 8.26 0.20 -19.54
N ASN A 334 6.94 0.02 -19.37
CA ASN A 334 5.93 1.03 -19.75
C ASN A 334 5.86 2.22 -18.79
N TRP A 335 6.56 2.15 -17.66
CA TRP A 335 6.66 3.25 -16.71
C TRP A 335 8.00 3.97 -16.86
N SER A 336 9.10 3.22 -17.05
CA SER A 336 10.42 3.74 -17.37
C SER A 336 11.21 2.77 -18.23
N ASP A 337 11.83 3.25 -19.29
CA ASP A 337 12.67 2.44 -20.16
C ASP A 337 13.87 1.84 -19.43
N GLN A 338 14.27 2.43 -18.28
CA GLN A 338 15.38 1.95 -17.46
C GLN A 338 15.02 0.75 -16.55
N MET A 339 13.79 0.26 -16.64
CA MET A 339 13.36 -0.93 -15.87
C MET A 339 13.77 -2.25 -16.50
N ALA A 340 14.27 -2.26 -17.73
CA ALA A 340 14.81 -3.44 -18.40
C ALA A 340 15.93 -3.04 -19.37
N PRO A 341 16.84 -3.98 -19.74
CA PRO A 341 17.82 -3.77 -20.78
C PRO A 341 17.18 -3.44 -22.13
N GLU A 342 17.95 -2.81 -23.02
CA GLU A 342 17.53 -2.53 -24.40
C GLU A 342 17.17 -3.84 -25.14
N GLY A 343 16.15 -3.80 -25.97
CA GLY A 343 15.63 -4.98 -26.70
C GLY A 343 14.85 -5.98 -25.84
N LYS A 344 14.76 -5.77 -24.51
CA LYS A 344 14.14 -6.69 -23.56
C LYS A 344 13.10 -5.98 -22.68
N THR A 345 12.22 -6.77 -22.07
CA THR A 345 11.23 -6.27 -21.12
C THR A 345 11.05 -7.22 -19.93
N ILE A 346 10.27 -6.79 -18.96
CA ILE A 346 9.91 -7.59 -17.79
C ILE A 346 8.40 -7.54 -17.58
N LEU A 347 7.76 -8.70 -17.43
CA LEU A 347 6.36 -8.83 -17.05
C LEU A 347 6.25 -9.28 -15.60
N VAL A 348 5.42 -8.61 -14.85
CA VAL A 348 5.21 -8.88 -13.42
C VAL A 348 3.77 -9.30 -13.20
N THR A 349 3.59 -10.45 -12.57
CA THR A 349 2.29 -10.99 -12.17
C THR A 349 2.15 -10.98 -10.66
N GLU A 350 0.98 -10.59 -10.16
CA GLU A 350 0.68 -10.47 -8.74
C GLU A 350 -0.30 -11.55 -8.30
N PHE A 351 0.17 -12.48 -7.45
CA PHE A 351 -0.63 -13.54 -6.84
C PHE A 351 -1.00 -13.12 -5.42
N PHE A 352 -2.29 -12.96 -5.16
CA PHE A 352 -2.78 -12.64 -3.83
C PHE A 352 -2.92 -13.95 -3.01
N SER A 353 -2.29 -14.00 -1.84
CA SER A 353 -2.20 -15.21 -1.02
C SER A 353 -2.40 -14.91 0.47
N PHE A 354 -2.61 -15.94 1.26
CA PHE A 354 -2.38 -15.92 2.70
C PHE A 354 -1.12 -16.71 3.02
N ARG A 355 -0.42 -16.31 4.06
CA ARG A 355 0.70 -17.11 4.57
C ARG A 355 0.21 -18.52 4.92
N GLY A 356 0.83 -19.53 4.32
CA GLY A 356 0.50 -20.93 4.54
C GLY A 356 -0.48 -21.53 3.52
N ASP A 357 -1.05 -20.75 2.58
CA ASP A 357 -1.82 -21.30 1.48
C ASP A 357 -0.93 -21.93 0.38
N ALA A 358 -1.55 -22.60 -0.60
CA ALA A 358 -0.84 -23.29 -1.66
C ALA A 358 0.07 -22.38 -2.49
N ILE A 359 -0.38 -21.14 -2.79
CA ILE A 359 0.40 -20.16 -3.55
C ILE A 359 1.61 -19.67 -2.74
N TRP A 360 1.41 -19.39 -1.46
CA TRP A 360 2.50 -18.94 -0.60
C TRP A 360 3.59 -19.99 -0.42
N ASN A 361 3.20 -21.25 -0.29
CA ASN A 361 4.10 -22.38 -0.02
C ASN A 361 4.68 -23.02 -1.29
N ALA A 362 4.15 -22.70 -2.48
CA ALA A 362 4.71 -23.21 -3.73
C ALA A 362 6.15 -22.74 -3.91
N ASP A 363 6.99 -23.59 -4.50
CA ASP A 363 8.35 -23.22 -4.87
C ASP A 363 8.38 -22.23 -6.04
N ASP A 364 9.51 -21.59 -6.24
CA ASP A 364 9.67 -20.54 -7.24
C ASP A 364 9.56 -21.07 -8.68
N GLU A 365 9.94 -22.32 -8.92
CA GLU A 365 9.83 -22.99 -10.23
C GLU A 365 8.35 -23.21 -10.60
N THR A 366 7.56 -23.75 -9.66
CA THR A 366 6.11 -23.95 -9.81
C THR A 366 5.38 -22.64 -10.08
N LEU A 367 5.70 -21.58 -9.33
CA LEU A 367 5.11 -20.25 -9.50
C LEU A 367 5.48 -19.64 -10.85
N THR A 368 6.76 -19.75 -11.26
CA THR A 368 7.23 -19.28 -12.56
C THR A 368 6.53 -20.01 -13.69
N LYS A 369 6.49 -21.35 -13.66
CA LYS A 369 5.77 -22.17 -14.64
C LYS A 369 4.30 -21.78 -14.73
N THR A 370 3.64 -21.63 -13.59
CA THR A 370 2.24 -21.21 -13.53
C THR A 370 2.02 -19.84 -14.18
N ALA A 371 2.92 -18.88 -13.94
CA ALA A 371 2.85 -17.57 -14.56
C ALA A 371 3.04 -17.64 -16.08
N VAL A 372 4.04 -18.36 -16.55
CA VAL A 372 4.36 -18.54 -17.99
C VAL A 372 3.18 -19.20 -18.72
N GLU A 373 2.70 -20.34 -18.25
CA GLU A 373 1.58 -21.08 -18.89
C GLU A 373 0.31 -20.22 -19.01
N ASN A 374 0.00 -19.44 -17.97
CA ASN A 374 -1.17 -18.58 -18.02
C ASN A 374 -0.98 -17.34 -18.92
N LEU A 375 0.21 -16.74 -18.93
CA LEU A 375 0.51 -15.61 -19.84
C LEU A 375 0.56 -16.05 -21.30
N GLU A 376 1.06 -17.24 -21.58
CA GLU A 376 1.06 -17.85 -22.92
C GLU A 376 -0.38 -18.14 -23.36
N ARG A 377 -1.22 -18.74 -22.49
CA ARG A 377 -2.65 -18.98 -22.75
C ARG A 377 -3.43 -17.69 -23.02
N LEU A 378 -3.03 -16.59 -22.38
CA LEU A 378 -3.61 -15.25 -22.59
C LEU A 378 -3.06 -14.55 -23.86
N GLY A 379 -2.01 -15.09 -24.48
CA GLY A 379 -1.39 -14.55 -25.69
C GLY A 379 -0.44 -13.38 -25.45
N PHE A 380 0.04 -13.19 -24.23
CA PHE A 380 1.01 -12.14 -23.91
C PHE A 380 2.43 -12.50 -24.36
N ILE A 381 2.88 -13.73 -24.08
CA ILE A 381 4.24 -14.20 -24.37
C ILE A 381 4.18 -15.62 -24.95
N LYS A 382 5.30 -16.05 -25.50
CA LYS A 382 5.62 -17.48 -25.75
C LYS A 382 6.60 -17.94 -24.69
N ASN A 383 6.50 -19.20 -24.26
CA ASN A 383 7.46 -19.76 -23.29
C ASN A 383 8.93 -19.62 -23.77
N SER A 384 9.19 -19.71 -25.07
CA SER A 384 10.53 -19.54 -25.67
C SER A 384 11.09 -18.12 -25.57
N GLU A 385 10.29 -17.12 -25.26
CA GLU A 385 10.71 -15.73 -25.08
C GLU A 385 11.19 -15.46 -23.64
N VAL A 386 10.91 -16.37 -22.68
CA VAL A 386 11.27 -16.18 -21.27
C VAL A 386 12.73 -16.56 -21.05
N ILE A 387 13.54 -15.60 -20.66
CA ILE A 387 14.99 -15.74 -20.45
C ILE A 387 15.41 -15.76 -18.97
N GLY A 388 14.49 -15.52 -18.06
CA GLY A 388 14.73 -15.55 -16.63
C GLY A 388 13.49 -15.21 -15.82
N SER A 389 13.58 -15.43 -14.53
CA SER A 389 12.48 -15.09 -13.59
C SER A 389 13.00 -14.70 -12.22
N ALA A 390 12.14 -14.02 -11.46
CA ALA A 390 12.33 -13.77 -10.04
C ALA A 390 10.99 -13.92 -9.32
N VAL A 391 11.03 -14.51 -8.12
CA VAL A 391 9.85 -14.65 -7.26
C VAL A 391 10.12 -13.96 -5.93
N VAL A 392 9.21 -13.09 -5.52
CA VAL A 392 9.31 -12.36 -4.25
C VAL A 392 8.02 -12.51 -3.45
N ARG A 393 8.15 -12.84 -2.19
CA ARG A 393 7.03 -12.97 -1.24
C ARG A 393 6.98 -11.77 -0.32
N ALA A 394 5.92 -10.97 -0.42
CA ALA A 394 5.67 -9.81 0.43
C ALA A 394 4.61 -10.16 1.47
N ALA A 395 5.06 -10.38 2.70
CA ALA A 395 4.17 -10.67 3.81
C ALA A 395 3.43 -9.41 4.28
N LYS A 396 2.16 -9.58 4.72
CA LYS A 396 1.33 -8.50 5.27
C LYS A 396 1.19 -7.30 4.33
N ALA A 397 1.06 -7.57 3.03
CA ALA A 397 0.96 -6.54 2.00
C ALA A 397 -0.30 -5.67 2.14
N TYR A 398 -1.41 -6.25 2.58
CA TYR A 398 -2.68 -5.53 2.75
C TYR A 398 -3.33 -5.88 4.09
N PRO A 399 -3.66 -4.89 4.95
CA PRO A 399 -4.59 -5.13 6.06
C PRO A 399 -5.92 -5.68 5.52
N LEU A 400 -6.45 -6.72 6.13
CA LEU A 400 -7.71 -7.33 5.73
C LEU A 400 -8.86 -6.70 6.51
N PHE A 401 -9.70 -5.93 5.84
CA PHE A 401 -10.80 -5.19 6.44
C PHE A 401 -12.06 -6.06 6.53
N GLU A 402 -12.05 -7.09 7.37
CA GLU A 402 -13.24 -7.87 7.67
C GLU A 402 -14.26 -7.04 8.46
N VAL A 403 -15.55 -7.37 8.33
CA VAL A 403 -16.59 -6.78 9.18
C VAL A 403 -16.19 -6.94 10.65
N GLY A 404 -16.26 -5.85 11.43
CA GLY A 404 -15.83 -5.84 12.84
C GLY A 404 -14.34 -5.55 13.07
N TYR A 405 -13.53 -5.33 12.03
CA TYR A 405 -12.10 -5.02 12.21
C TYR A 405 -11.84 -3.75 13.00
N LYS A 406 -12.75 -2.77 12.91
CA LYS A 406 -12.57 -1.45 13.52
C LYS A 406 -12.57 -1.52 15.03
N GLU A 407 -13.50 -2.26 15.61
CA GLU A 407 -13.57 -2.48 17.06
C GLU A 407 -12.30 -3.17 17.60
N LEU A 408 -11.69 -4.04 16.80
CA LEU A 408 -10.42 -4.66 17.14
C LEU A 408 -9.28 -3.64 17.08
N CYS A 409 -9.24 -2.82 16.04
CA CYS A 409 -8.26 -1.74 15.92
C CYS A 409 -8.38 -0.72 17.06
N ASP A 410 -9.60 -0.30 17.40
CA ASP A 410 -9.85 0.68 18.48
C ASP A 410 -9.35 0.17 19.83
N LYS A 411 -9.51 -1.13 20.12
CA LYS A 411 -8.92 -1.75 21.33
C LYS A 411 -7.40 -1.61 21.35
N LEU A 412 -6.75 -1.88 20.22
CA LEU A 412 -5.29 -1.77 20.11
C LEU A 412 -4.82 -0.31 20.18
N TYR A 413 -5.51 0.61 19.52
CA TYR A 413 -5.17 2.04 19.56
C TYR A 413 -5.34 2.62 20.96
N ASN A 414 -6.44 2.31 21.65
CA ASN A 414 -6.68 2.76 23.03
C ASN A 414 -5.63 2.21 23.99
N TYR A 415 -5.15 0.99 23.79
CA TYR A 415 -4.09 0.42 24.63
C TYR A 415 -2.72 1.06 24.33
N LEU A 416 -2.33 1.10 23.04
CA LEU A 416 -1.03 1.64 22.63
C LEU A 416 -0.94 3.16 22.81
N GLY A 417 -2.04 3.89 22.68
CA GLY A 417 -2.12 5.33 22.91
C GLY A 417 -1.88 5.76 24.36
N ARG A 418 -1.81 4.81 25.30
CA ARG A 418 -1.44 5.10 26.70
C ARG A 418 0.07 5.28 26.89
N PHE A 419 0.87 4.77 25.94
CA PHE A 419 2.32 4.91 26.04
C PHE A 419 2.75 6.33 25.69
N GLU A 420 3.47 6.98 26.60
CA GLU A 420 3.87 8.40 26.52
C GLU A 420 4.85 8.69 25.38
N ASN A 421 5.70 7.70 25.04
CA ASN A 421 6.81 7.85 24.10
C ASN A 421 6.79 6.82 22.97
N LEU A 422 5.63 6.22 22.68
CA LEU A 422 5.43 5.30 21.56
C LEU A 422 4.47 5.91 20.55
N HIS A 423 4.95 6.11 19.33
CA HIS A 423 4.19 6.66 18.21
C HIS A 423 3.95 5.58 17.17
N ILE A 424 2.69 5.22 16.94
CA ILE A 424 2.32 4.28 15.88
C ILE A 424 1.99 5.05 14.60
N ALA A 425 2.53 4.62 13.47
CA ALA A 425 2.38 5.31 12.19
C ALA A 425 2.33 4.35 11.00
N GLY A 426 1.85 4.83 9.86
CA GLY A 426 1.90 4.16 8.58
C GLY A 426 0.86 3.07 8.36
N ARG A 427 0.92 2.44 7.17
CA ARG A 427 -0.07 1.51 6.65
C ARG A 427 -0.31 0.31 7.57
N ALA A 428 0.75 -0.40 7.93
CA ALA A 428 0.67 -1.60 8.75
C ALA A 428 0.57 -1.28 10.26
N GLY A 429 1.24 -0.22 10.72
CA GLY A 429 1.19 0.25 12.09
C GLY A 429 -0.19 0.79 12.48
N MET A 430 -0.86 1.47 11.56
CA MET A 430 -2.22 2.00 11.75
C MET A 430 -3.31 1.10 11.17
N PHE A 431 -2.99 -0.12 10.73
CA PHE A 431 -3.94 -1.03 10.07
C PHE A 431 -4.88 -0.31 9.10
N ARG A 432 -4.32 0.53 8.20
CA ARG A 432 -5.07 1.37 7.26
C ARG A 432 -4.64 1.12 5.83
N TYR A 433 -5.56 1.35 4.89
CA TYR A 433 -5.23 1.27 3.46
C TYR A 433 -4.58 2.57 2.98
N TYR A 434 -3.34 2.77 3.38
CA TYR A 434 -2.56 3.91 2.91
C TYR A 434 -1.85 3.59 1.59
N ASN A 435 -1.91 4.50 0.63
CA ASN A 435 -0.99 4.54 -0.48
C ASN A 435 0.33 5.18 -0.02
N MET A 436 1.30 5.31 -0.93
CA MET A 436 2.62 5.84 -0.60
C MET A 436 2.58 7.27 -0.06
N ASP A 437 1.74 8.13 -0.65
CA ASP A 437 1.52 9.50 -0.20
C ASP A 437 1.04 9.57 1.25
N HIS A 438 0.01 8.81 1.59
CA HIS A 438 -0.48 8.74 2.97
C HIS A 438 0.54 8.10 3.95
N ALA A 439 1.40 7.18 3.46
CA ALA A 439 2.45 6.59 4.27
C ALA A 439 3.54 7.64 4.60
N ILE A 440 3.92 8.46 3.62
CA ILE A 440 4.86 9.58 3.79
C ILE A 440 4.24 10.66 4.70
N GLU A 441 3.00 11.07 4.44
CA GLU A 441 2.25 12.03 5.26
C GLU A 441 2.20 11.59 6.73
N SER A 442 1.91 10.29 6.97
CA SER A 442 1.89 9.73 8.32
C SER A 442 3.25 9.83 9.01
N GLY A 443 4.34 9.62 8.28
CA GLY A 443 5.70 9.79 8.81
C GLY A 443 6.02 11.25 9.15
N ILE A 444 5.75 12.17 8.23
CA ILE A 444 5.95 13.62 8.40
C ILE A 444 5.14 14.13 9.62
N SER A 445 3.85 13.77 9.69
CA SER A 445 2.97 14.21 10.79
C SER A 445 3.41 13.64 12.14
N THR A 446 3.97 12.42 12.18
CA THR A 446 4.49 11.83 13.41
C THR A 446 5.76 12.55 13.86
N ALA A 447 6.66 12.86 12.92
CA ALA A 447 7.87 13.63 13.19
C ALA A 447 7.56 15.03 13.72
N ALA A 448 6.60 15.73 13.13
CA ALA A 448 6.16 17.05 13.57
C ALA A 448 5.72 17.05 15.04
N LYS A 449 4.90 16.08 15.44
CA LYS A 449 4.47 15.94 16.86
C LYS A 449 5.63 15.73 17.84
N ILE A 450 6.64 14.96 17.44
CA ILE A 450 7.83 14.73 18.27
C ILE A 450 8.66 16.00 18.38
N ILE A 451 8.83 16.75 17.29
CA ILE A 451 9.55 18.02 17.27
C ILE A 451 8.84 19.05 18.17
N GLU A 452 7.52 19.21 18.02
CA GLU A 452 6.72 20.10 18.88
C GLU A 452 6.85 19.76 20.37
N LYS A 453 6.76 18.47 20.71
CA LYS A 453 6.94 17.99 22.08
C LYS A 453 8.34 18.31 22.62
N SER A 454 9.38 18.15 21.78
CA SER A 454 10.75 18.43 22.16
C SER A 454 11.00 19.93 22.33
N ALA A 455 10.38 20.78 21.52
CA ALA A 455 10.47 22.23 21.61
C ALA A 455 9.71 22.79 22.83
N GLY A 456 8.53 22.24 23.15
CA GLY A 456 7.75 22.64 24.33
C GLY A 456 8.42 22.30 25.65
N CYS A 457 9.32 21.30 25.69
CA CYS A 457 10.15 21.02 26.86
C CYS A 457 11.31 22.02 27.05
N ALA A 458 11.62 22.84 26.02
CA ALA A 458 12.73 23.80 26.02
C ALA A 458 12.30 25.26 26.20
N ALA A 459 11.01 25.60 26.09
CA ALA A 459 10.51 26.97 26.20
C ALA A 459 9.93 27.25 27.60
N PRO A 460 10.26 28.39 28.25
CA PRO A 460 9.43 28.93 29.33
C PRO A 460 8.08 29.35 28.75
N GLU A 461 7.01 29.17 29.55
CA GLU A 461 5.62 29.51 29.20
C GLU A 461 5.50 30.94 28.59
N GLY A 462 5.04 31.04 27.38
CA GLY A 462 4.64 32.29 26.73
C GLY A 462 5.23 32.49 25.35
N GLU A 463 4.57 31.92 24.36
CA GLU A 463 4.31 32.49 23.02
C GLU A 463 3.76 31.38 22.11
N GLU A 464 2.48 31.52 21.73
CA GLU A 464 1.90 30.68 20.67
C GLU A 464 2.52 31.07 19.31
N GLY A 465 3.55 30.34 18.91
CA GLY A 465 4.22 30.46 17.61
C GLY A 465 3.76 29.38 16.65
N ARG A 466 2.95 29.71 15.63
CA ARG A 466 2.75 28.90 14.43
C ARG A 466 4.09 28.64 13.76
N LEU A 467 4.60 27.40 13.86
CA LEU A 467 5.74 26.93 13.09
C LEU A 467 5.33 26.74 11.62
N VAL A 468 5.60 27.75 10.82
CA VAL A 468 5.63 27.64 9.34
C VAL A 468 6.99 27.03 8.99
N PHE A 469 7.01 25.80 8.50
CA PHE A 469 8.23 25.21 7.96
C PHE A 469 8.62 25.96 6.68
N ALA A 470 9.53 26.93 6.80
CA ALA A 470 10.16 27.55 5.66
C ALA A 470 11.13 26.54 5.02
N VAL A 471 10.79 26.05 3.84
CA VAL A 471 11.73 25.43 2.92
C VAL A 471 12.57 26.54 2.34
N ASN A 472 13.66 26.92 3.03
CA ASN A 472 14.65 27.84 2.46
C ASN A 472 15.68 27.00 1.70
N GLY A 473 15.54 27.02 0.36
CA GLY A 473 16.60 26.64 -0.54
C GLY A 473 17.76 27.63 -0.48
N ARG A 474 18.94 27.12 -0.39
CA ARG A 474 20.14 27.62 -1.03
C ARG A 474 20.89 26.49 -1.69
#